data_c330a78c4e7b817bb5c4bb30ba700df7
#
_entry.id   c330a78c4e7b817bb5c4bb30ba700df7
#
_cell.length_a   1.000
_cell.length_b   1.000
_cell.length_c   1.000
_cell.angle_alpha   90.00
_cell.angle_beta   90.00
_cell.angle_gamma   90.00
#
_symmetry.space_group_name_H-M   'P 1'
#
loop_
_entity.id
_entity.type
_entity.pdbx_description
1 polymer ?
#
loop_
_entity_poly.entity_id
_entity_poly.type
_entity_poly.pdbx_seq_one_letter_code
_entity_poly.pdbx_strand_id
1 'polypeptide(L)'
;MNLMRSFAVGLRGPAILLSLLLCAERSVSGQSQKIRISLSSRSNTNTTYYVAQARGIFKDEGLEVEFIQVNPRLGAMAVLNGDVTFTTSFVSTFRGVVQGLPMKTVFVLLKKGVYHLMVRPDIIKDVQDLKGKKLGVTAVNGGDHIIGRELLRMKGIDPNLVQAIAVGEPSLRAQAVLTNVVQAVSVSPPHDFILQQQGLKAVSGPPEIGVPSSGLFAADRLIKENPQILRRTIRAALKANKFIDANRDETIRIMAKSVPQSLETAARSYDIELKQLARDGQMTDAEIEFQMDRLAEKRRALDEVRDFSFARAAMKELDAGK
;
A
#
# COMPACT_ATOMS: atom_id res chain seq x y z
N MET A 1 22.58 26.11 -94.70
CA MET A 1 23.32 27.40 -94.90
C MET A 1 23.56 27.97 -93.50
N ASN A 2 24.85 27.96 -93.11
CA ASN A 2 25.53 28.81 -92.11
C ASN A 2 24.93 28.85 -90.69
N LEU A 3 25.66 28.71 -89.71
CA LEU A 3 27.03 28.77 -89.26
C LEU A 3 26.99 29.17 -87.78
N MET A 4 27.72 28.42 -87.05
CA MET A 4 28.76 28.83 -86.06
C MET A 4 28.36 29.22 -84.63
N ARG A 5 28.91 28.46 -83.83
CA ARG A 5 30.01 28.69 -82.78
C ARG A 5 29.49 29.33 -81.50
N SER A 6 29.70 28.87 -80.45
CA SER A 6 30.87 28.30 -79.73
C SER A 6 30.94 28.96 -78.37
N PHE A 7 31.27 28.24 -77.41
CA PHE A 7 32.16 28.35 -76.27
C PHE A 7 31.55 28.12 -74.91
N ALA A 8 32.03 27.05 -74.37
CA ALA A 8 31.94 26.65 -73.01
C ALA A 8 32.87 27.50 -72.14
N VAL A 9 32.50 27.72 -70.88
CA VAL A 9 33.47 27.70 -69.77
C VAL A 9 32.74 27.18 -68.55
N GLY A 10 33.28 26.15 -68.02
CA GLY A 10 32.80 25.51 -66.81
C GLY A 10 33.25 26.26 -65.55
N LEU A 11 32.45 26.11 -64.56
CA LEU A 11 32.91 26.21 -63.17
C LEU A 11 32.31 25.07 -62.36
N ARG A 12 33.16 24.13 -62.03
CA ARG A 12 32.92 23.10 -61.04
C ARG A 12 33.04 23.73 -59.66
N GLY A 13 31.90 23.84 -58.93
CA GLY A 13 31.92 24.11 -57.48
C GLY A 13 31.29 22.89 -56.78
N PRO A 14 31.93 22.35 -55.74
CA PRO A 14 31.39 21.22 -55.02
C PRO A 14 30.18 21.67 -54.20
N ALA A 15 29.01 21.08 -54.49
CA ALA A 15 27.85 21.15 -53.62
C ALA A 15 28.15 20.42 -52.32
N ILE A 16 28.48 21.18 -51.28
CA ILE A 16 28.52 20.67 -49.90
C ILE A 16 27.07 20.39 -49.49
N LEU A 17 26.67 19.13 -49.59
CA LEU A 17 25.46 18.62 -48.96
C LEU A 17 25.68 18.64 -47.45
N LEU A 18 25.26 19.74 -46.81
CA LEU A 18 25.13 19.84 -45.37
C LEU A 18 23.89 19.02 -44.96
N SER A 19 24.12 17.74 -44.74
CA SER A 19 23.15 16.86 -44.12
C SER A 19 22.97 17.28 -42.63
N LEU A 20 21.99 18.17 -42.40
CA LEU A 20 21.41 18.38 -41.08
C LEU A 20 20.81 17.06 -40.60
N LEU A 21 21.58 16.26 -39.87
CA LEU A 21 21.05 15.26 -38.98
C LEU A 21 20.28 16.01 -37.86
N LEU A 22 19.01 16.25 -38.08
CA LEU A 22 18.07 16.51 -37.00
C LEU A 22 18.07 15.23 -36.16
N CYS A 23 18.80 15.22 -35.05
CA CYS A 23 18.53 14.36 -33.92
C CYS A 23 17.12 14.72 -33.42
N ALA A 24 16.11 14.15 -34.04
CA ALA A 24 14.78 14.07 -33.44
C ALA A 24 14.96 13.24 -32.16
N GLU A 25 15.17 13.92 -31.04
CA GLU A 25 14.87 13.32 -29.75
C GLU A 25 13.43 12.86 -29.84
N ARG A 26 13.24 11.60 -30.19
CA ARG A 26 11.97 10.92 -30.00
C ARG A 26 11.75 10.92 -28.50
N SER A 27 11.07 11.96 -28.02
CA SER A 27 10.27 11.86 -26.79
C SER A 27 9.36 10.66 -27.01
N VAL A 28 9.81 9.50 -26.55
CA VAL A 28 8.94 8.34 -26.39
C VAL A 28 7.90 8.77 -25.37
N SER A 29 6.84 9.41 -25.85
CA SER A 29 5.59 9.54 -25.13
C SER A 29 5.06 8.12 -24.97
N GLY A 30 5.69 7.36 -24.08
CA GLY A 30 5.31 6.01 -23.77
C GLY A 30 3.90 6.06 -23.21
N GLN A 31 2.99 5.39 -23.88
CA GLN A 31 1.61 5.21 -23.43
C GLN A 31 1.63 4.82 -21.96
N SER A 32 0.97 5.62 -21.12
CA SER A 32 0.89 5.40 -19.67
C SER A 32 0.37 3.98 -19.42
N GLN A 33 1.11 3.20 -18.65
CA GLN A 33 0.75 1.82 -18.39
C GLN A 33 -0.31 1.73 -17.30
N LYS A 34 -1.46 1.14 -17.63
CA LYS A 34 -2.53 0.90 -16.65
C LYS A 34 -2.15 -0.21 -15.70
N ILE A 35 -2.28 0.06 -14.40
CA ILE A 35 -2.13 -0.93 -13.34
C ILE A 35 -3.27 -0.80 -12.34
N ARG A 36 -3.59 -1.92 -11.69
CA ARG A 36 -4.60 -1.99 -10.64
C ARG A 36 -3.94 -2.39 -9.33
N ILE A 37 -4.20 -1.64 -8.28
CA ILE A 37 -3.73 -1.96 -6.94
C ILE A 37 -4.94 -2.25 -6.06
N SER A 38 -5.02 -3.46 -5.52
CA SER A 38 -6.11 -3.80 -4.61
C SER A 38 -5.83 -3.29 -3.20
N LEU A 39 -6.82 -2.60 -2.63
CA LEU A 39 -6.84 -2.14 -1.26
C LEU A 39 -7.78 -3.03 -0.45
N SER A 40 -7.36 -3.42 0.77
CA SER A 40 -8.20 -4.20 1.67
C SER A 40 -9.35 -3.42 2.28
N SER A 41 -9.18 -2.10 2.40
CA SER A 41 -10.18 -1.15 2.87
C SER A 41 -9.79 0.28 2.50
N ARG A 42 -10.73 1.21 2.54
CA ARG A 42 -10.44 2.65 2.52
C ARG A 42 -10.01 3.11 3.90
N SER A 43 -8.72 3.22 4.12
CA SER A 43 -8.14 3.67 5.38
C SER A 43 -6.85 4.45 5.14
N ASN A 44 -6.40 5.17 6.14
CA ASN A 44 -5.15 5.94 6.07
C ASN A 44 -3.90 5.05 5.95
N THR A 45 -4.02 3.73 6.18
CA THR A 45 -2.91 2.79 5.96
C THR A 45 -2.38 2.77 4.52
N ASN A 46 -3.12 3.36 3.58
CA ASN A 46 -2.75 3.48 2.17
C ASN A 46 -2.32 4.92 1.77
N THR A 47 -2.02 5.79 2.74
CA THR A 47 -1.69 7.22 2.51
C THR A 47 -0.61 7.42 1.46
N THR A 48 0.44 6.61 1.44
CA THR A 48 1.50 6.66 0.42
C THR A 48 0.92 6.62 -1.00
N TYR A 49 -0.01 5.71 -1.27
CA TYR A 49 -0.61 5.57 -2.60
C TYR A 49 -1.59 6.69 -2.91
N TYR A 50 -2.34 7.18 -1.93
CA TYR A 50 -3.21 8.34 -2.11
C TYR A 50 -2.41 9.60 -2.43
N VAL A 51 -1.27 9.81 -1.76
CA VAL A 51 -0.36 10.91 -2.06
C VAL A 51 0.24 10.74 -3.45
N ALA A 52 0.73 9.54 -3.81
CA ALA A 52 1.28 9.30 -5.13
C ALA A 52 0.27 9.60 -6.25
N GLN A 53 -1.01 9.26 -6.05
CA GLN A 53 -2.07 9.54 -7.01
C GLN A 53 -2.43 11.04 -7.03
N ALA A 54 -2.66 11.65 -5.88
CA ALA A 54 -3.10 13.04 -5.77
C ALA A 54 -2.05 14.03 -6.28
N ARG A 55 -0.76 13.70 -6.13
CA ARG A 55 0.37 14.51 -6.61
C ARG A 55 0.81 14.20 -8.02
N GLY A 56 0.15 13.26 -8.70
CA GLY A 56 0.52 12.87 -10.06
C GLY A 56 1.82 12.05 -10.14
N ILE A 57 2.41 11.61 -9.01
CA ILE A 57 3.68 10.90 -8.97
C ILE A 57 3.63 9.59 -9.78
N PHE A 58 2.49 8.90 -9.80
CA PHE A 58 2.31 7.73 -10.66
C PHE A 58 2.39 8.09 -12.15
N LYS A 59 1.78 9.22 -12.54
CA LYS A 59 1.83 9.70 -13.94
C LYS A 59 3.25 10.06 -14.35
N ASP A 60 4.01 10.69 -13.46
CA ASP A 60 5.43 11.03 -13.68
C ASP A 60 6.28 9.77 -13.87
N GLU A 61 5.85 8.64 -13.29
CA GLU A 61 6.45 7.32 -13.51
C GLU A 61 5.87 6.57 -14.72
N GLY A 62 4.99 7.22 -15.51
CA GLY A 62 4.34 6.61 -16.66
C GLY A 62 3.32 5.54 -16.29
N LEU A 63 2.66 5.68 -15.13
CA LEU A 63 1.64 4.75 -14.64
C LEU A 63 0.29 5.43 -14.52
N GLU A 64 -0.76 4.75 -14.97
CA GLU A 64 -2.16 5.07 -14.69
C GLU A 64 -2.67 4.05 -13.67
N VAL A 65 -2.92 4.50 -12.44
CA VAL A 65 -3.25 3.61 -11.32
C VAL A 65 -4.74 3.67 -11.00
N GLU A 66 -5.37 2.51 -10.99
CA GLU A 66 -6.73 2.31 -10.50
C GLU A 66 -6.68 1.57 -9.15
N PHE A 67 -7.32 2.13 -8.11
CA PHE A 67 -7.49 1.44 -6.83
C PHE A 67 -8.80 0.67 -6.81
N ILE A 68 -8.70 -0.63 -6.57
CA ILE A 68 -9.85 -1.53 -6.49
C ILE A 68 -9.93 -2.08 -5.07
N GLN A 69 -11.10 -1.97 -4.46
CA GLN A 69 -11.31 -2.57 -3.17
C GLN A 69 -11.61 -4.06 -3.32
N VAL A 70 -10.79 -4.88 -2.64
CA VAL A 70 -10.89 -6.34 -2.69
C VAL A 70 -10.85 -6.90 -1.26
N ASN A 71 -11.73 -7.85 -0.98
CA ASN A 71 -11.68 -8.56 0.30
C ASN A 71 -10.25 -9.08 0.55
N PRO A 72 -9.64 -8.81 1.73
CA PRO A 72 -8.25 -9.16 2.00
C PRO A 72 -7.90 -10.65 1.77
N ARG A 73 -8.88 -11.55 1.93
CA ARG A 73 -8.67 -12.99 1.67
C ARG A 73 -8.54 -13.33 0.18
N LEU A 74 -9.08 -12.48 -0.70
CA LEU A 74 -9.06 -12.69 -2.15
C LEU A 74 -7.93 -11.93 -2.84
N GLY A 75 -7.25 -11.01 -2.13
CA GLY A 75 -6.23 -10.13 -2.72
C GLY A 75 -5.10 -10.88 -3.42
N ALA A 76 -4.58 -11.95 -2.81
CA ALA A 76 -3.53 -12.77 -3.41
C ALA A 76 -4.01 -13.45 -4.70
N MET A 77 -5.20 -14.05 -4.68
CA MET A 77 -5.76 -14.74 -5.85
C MET A 77 -6.07 -13.76 -6.98
N ALA A 78 -6.57 -12.56 -6.67
CA ALA A 78 -6.80 -11.53 -7.67
C ALA A 78 -5.50 -11.10 -8.39
N VAL A 79 -4.34 -11.08 -7.67
CA VAL A 79 -3.03 -10.85 -8.30
C VAL A 79 -2.62 -12.03 -9.18
N LEU A 80 -2.76 -13.25 -8.68
CA LEU A 80 -2.34 -14.46 -9.42
C LEU A 80 -3.17 -14.69 -10.69
N ASN A 81 -4.45 -14.35 -10.64
CA ASN A 81 -5.35 -14.40 -11.81
C ASN A 81 -5.11 -13.26 -12.80
N GLY A 82 -4.43 -12.17 -12.39
CA GLY A 82 -4.22 -10.98 -13.21
C GLY A 82 -5.36 -9.96 -13.18
N ASP A 83 -6.34 -10.13 -12.29
CA ASP A 83 -7.45 -9.17 -12.09
C ASP A 83 -6.94 -7.83 -11.56
N VAL A 84 -5.90 -7.88 -10.71
CA VAL A 84 -5.13 -6.73 -10.22
C VAL A 84 -3.63 -6.99 -10.37
N THR A 85 -2.86 -5.90 -10.48
CA THR A 85 -1.40 -5.99 -10.63
C THR A 85 -0.72 -6.25 -9.28
N PHE A 86 -1.23 -5.62 -8.22
CA PHE A 86 -0.69 -5.70 -6.86
C PHE A 86 -1.80 -5.78 -5.82
N THR A 87 -1.47 -6.31 -4.63
CA THR A 87 -2.34 -6.23 -3.46
C THR A 87 -1.62 -5.61 -2.27
N THR A 88 -2.34 -4.84 -1.46
CA THR A 88 -1.82 -4.22 -0.23
C THR A 88 -2.17 -5.01 1.04
N SER A 89 -2.92 -6.10 0.92
CA SER A 89 -3.41 -6.93 2.03
C SER A 89 -2.27 -7.72 2.67
N PHE A 90 -1.50 -7.10 3.61
CA PHE A 90 -0.27 -7.70 4.11
C PHE A 90 -0.51 -9.07 4.75
N VAL A 91 -1.25 -9.14 5.85
CA VAL A 91 -1.34 -10.34 6.69
C VAL A 91 -1.80 -11.58 5.92
N SER A 92 -2.93 -11.48 5.21
CA SER A 92 -3.50 -12.62 4.48
C SER A 92 -2.62 -13.06 3.31
N THR A 93 -2.05 -12.11 2.57
CA THR A 93 -1.18 -12.42 1.42
C THR A 93 0.15 -12.99 1.88
N PHE A 94 0.78 -12.42 2.93
CA PHE A 94 2.04 -12.93 3.47
C PHE A 94 1.91 -14.38 3.95
N ARG A 95 0.82 -14.71 4.66
CA ARG A 95 0.53 -16.11 5.04
C ARG A 95 0.46 -17.03 3.82
N GLY A 96 -0.23 -16.61 2.77
CA GLY A 96 -0.30 -17.35 1.52
C GLY A 96 1.07 -17.55 0.86
N VAL A 97 1.91 -16.50 0.85
CA VAL A 97 3.28 -16.56 0.33
C VAL A 97 4.12 -17.58 1.13
N VAL A 98 4.07 -17.52 2.45
CA VAL A 98 4.77 -18.49 3.31
C VAL A 98 4.24 -19.93 3.10
N GLN A 99 2.97 -20.08 2.76
CA GLN A 99 2.37 -21.39 2.42
C GLN A 99 2.70 -21.87 1.00
N GLY A 100 3.33 -21.03 0.17
CA GLY A 100 3.83 -21.43 -1.15
C GLY A 100 3.15 -20.76 -2.35
N LEU A 101 2.33 -19.72 -2.15
CA LEU A 101 1.84 -18.95 -3.29
C LEU A 101 3.03 -18.32 -4.05
N PRO A 102 3.03 -18.35 -5.40
CA PRO A 102 4.11 -17.83 -6.23
C PRO A 102 4.08 -16.28 -6.29
N MET A 103 4.35 -15.66 -5.16
CA MET A 103 4.33 -14.23 -4.96
C MET A 103 5.41 -13.83 -3.95
N LYS A 104 5.79 -12.55 -3.96
CA LYS A 104 6.70 -11.98 -2.97
C LYS A 104 6.18 -10.67 -2.40
N THR A 105 6.59 -10.39 -1.15
CA THR A 105 6.53 -9.04 -0.58
C THR A 105 7.61 -8.19 -1.24
N VAL A 106 7.23 -7.14 -1.94
CA VAL A 106 8.16 -6.29 -2.70
C VAL A 106 8.31 -4.89 -2.12
N PHE A 107 7.38 -4.49 -1.26
CA PHE A 107 7.40 -3.20 -0.57
C PHE A 107 6.54 -3.28 0.71
N VAL A 108 6.97 -2.62 1.77
CA VAL A 108 6.22 -2.46 3.02
C VAL A 108 5.86 -1.00 3.19
N LEU A 109 4.59 -0.70 3.50
CA LEU A 109 4.16 0.67 3.78
C LEU A 109 4.29 1.00 5.26
N LEU A 110 3.59 0.26 6.10
CA LEU A 110 3.56 0.47 7.54
C LEU A 110 4.07 -0.79 8.24
N LYS A 111 5.18 -0.64 8.97
CA LYS A 111 5.84 -1.75 9.68
C LYS A 111 5.02 -2.28 10.84
N LYS A 112 4.17 -1.44 11.41
CA LYS A 112 3.28 -1.81 12.53
C LYS A 112 1.87 -1.33 12.23
N GLY A 113 0.89 -2.18 12.46
CA GLY A 113 -0.51 -1.81 12.39
C GLY A 113 -0.94 -1.05 13.64
N VAL A 114 -1.62 0.07 13.45
CA VAL A 114 -2.24 0.83 14.53
C VAL A 114 -3.72 0.47 14.56
N TYR A 115 -4.12 -0.37 15.50
CA TYR A 115 -5.50 -0.81 15.65
C TYR A 115 -5.98 -0.69 17.09
N HIS A 116 -7.28 -0.39 17.24
CA HIS A 116 -7.96 -0.30 18.52
C HIS A 116 -9.14 -1.27 18.56
N LEU A 117 -9.41 -1.85 19.73
CA LEU A 117 -10.67 -2.50 20.01
C LEU A 117 -11.65 -1.46 20.55
N MET A 118 -12.57 -1.04 19.71
CA MET A 118 -13.58 -0.04 20.04
C MET A 118 -14.87 -0.72 20.49
N VAL A 119 -15.45 -0.24 21.59
CA VAL A 119 -16.64 -0.80 22.22
C VAL A 119 -17.62 0.29 22.68
N ARG A 120 -18.87 -0.08 22.86
CA ARG A 120 -19.85 0.75 23.55
C ARG A 120 -19.61 0.68 25.07
N PRO A 121 -19.38 1.80 25.76
CA PRO A 121 -19.08 1.81 27.20
C PRO A 121 -20.28 1.48 28.09
N ASP A 122 -21.50 1.55 27.58
CA ASP A 122 -22.74 1.12 28.28
C ASP A 122 -22.84 -0.41 28.33
N ILE A 123 -22.23 -1.15 27.42
CA ILE A 123 -22.28 -2.62 27.30
C ILE A 123 -21.00 -3.28 27.82
N ILE A 124 -19.86 -2.74 27.42
CA ILE A 124 -18.52 -3.28 27.73
C ILE A 124 -17.80 -2.27 28.62
N LYS A 125 -17.64 -2.61 29.90
CA LYS A 125 -16.96 -1.75 30.88
C LYS A 125 -15.45 -1.97 30.85
N ASP A 126 -15.06 -3.23 30.75
CA ASP A 126 -13.67 -3.68 30.69
C ASP A 126 -13.46 -4.63 29.51
N VAL A 127 -12.22 -4.81 29.09
CA VAL A 127 -11.86 -5.73 28.02
C VAL A 127 -12.25 -7.18 28.34
N GLN A 128 -12.28 -7.57 29.63
CA GLN A 128 -12.66 -8.91 30.07
C GLN A 128 -14.14 -9.24 29.75
N ASP A 129 -14.99 -8.22 29.62
CA ASP A 129 -16.39 -8.39 29.25
C ASP A 129 -16.58 -8.87 27.81
N LEU A 130 -15.51 -8.89 27.01
CA LEU A 130 -15.53 -9.39 25.64
C LEU A 130 -15.58 -10.92 25.55
N LYS A 131 -15.34 -11.66 26.63
CA LYS A 131 -15.49 -13.12 26.65
C LYS A 131 -16.93 -13.51 26.28
N GLY A 132 -17.08 -14.40 25.32
CA GLY A 132 -18.38 -14.82 24.77
C GLY A 132 -19.06 -13.78 23.88
N LYS A 133 -18.42 -12.67 23.55
CA LYS A 133 -18.96 -11.61 22.70
C LYS A 133 -18.43 -11.69 21.26
N LYS A 134 -18.98 -10.81 20.41
CA LYS A 134 -18.66 -10.74 18.98
C LYS A 134 -17.72 -9.57 18.69
N LEU A 135 -16.66 -9.85 17.91
CA LEU A 135 -15.71 -8.89 17.37
C LEU A 135 -15.97 -8.71 15.86
N GLY A 136 -16.40 -7.54 15.44
CA GLY A 136 -16.56 -7.19 14.04
C GLY A 136 -15.20 -6.89 13.39
N VAL A 137 -14.92 -7.54 12.27
CA VAL A 137 -13.67 -7.42 11.50
C VAL A 137 -13.95 -7.29 10.01
N THR A 138 -12.96 -6.84 9.21
CA THR A 138 -13.10 -6.80 7.75
C THR A 138 -13.33 -8.21 7.18
N ALA A 139 -12.50 -9.14 7.61
CA ALA A 139 -12.61 -10.56 7.24
C ALA A 139 -11.96 -11.41 8.34
N VAL A 140 -12.54 -12.58 8.60
CA VAL A 140 -11.92 -13.57 9.50
C VAL A 140 -10.56 -13.98 8.95
N ASN A 141 -9.52 -13.95 9.80
CA ASN A 141 -8.12 -14.12 9.45
C ASN A 141 -7.51 -13.00 8.56
N GLY A 142 -8.19 -11.87 8.42
CA GLY A 142 -7.62 -10.63 7.89
C GLY A 142 -6.71 -9.92 8.91
N GLY A 143 -6.05 -8.85 8.48
CA GLY A 143 -5.08 -8.13 9.31
C GLY A 143 -5.67 -7.59 10.61
N ASP A 144 -6.82 -6.93 10.53
CA ASP A 144 -7.55 -6.38 11.67
C ASP A 144 -8.03 -7.47 12.64
N HIS A 145 -8.41 -8.66 12.14
CA HIS A 145 -8.75 -9.79 12.98
C HIS A 145 -7.53 -10.33 13.75
N ILE A 146 -6.42 -10.57 13.05
CA ILE A 146 -5.19 -11.10 13.66
C ILE A 146 -4.66 -10.13 14.72
N ILE A 147 -4.63 -8.84 14.41
CA ILE A 147 -4.22 -7.81 15.36
C ILE A 147 -5.21 -7.72 16.54
N GLY A 148 -6.51 -7.78 16.27
CA GLY A 148 -7.53 -7.81 17.33
C GLY A 148 -7.36 -8.99 18.28
N ARG A 149 -7.08 -10.18 17.77
CA ARG A 149 -6.77 -11.37 18.60
C ARG A 149 -5.55 -11.15 19.48
N GLU A 150 -4.53 -10.49 18.94
CA GLU A 150 -3.32 -10.21 19.70
C GLU A 150 -3.55 -9.18 20.81
N LEU A 151 -4.35 -8.15 20.53
CA LEU A 151 -4.79 -7.19 21.53
C LEU A 151 -5.52 -7.87 22.69
N LEU A 152 -6.38 -8.85 22.40
CA LEU A 152 -7.05 -9.67 23.43
C LEU A 152 -6.04 -10.46 24.24
N ARG A 153 -5.07 -11.14 23.62
CA ARG A 153 -4.00 -11.89 24.32
C ARG A 153 -3.19 -11.01 25.26
N MET A 154 -2.80 -9.82 24.81
CA MET A 154 -2.07 -8.85 25.63
C MET A 154 -2.84 -8.39 26.86
N LYS A 155 -4.16 -8.51 26.84
CA LYS A 155 -5.06 -8.23 27.95
C LYS A 155 -5.46 -9.48 28.75
N GLY A 156 -4.80 -10.61 28.51
CA GLY A 156 -5.04 -11.87 29.24
C GLY A 156 -6.34 -12.57 28.84
N ILE A 157 -6.87 -12.31 27.64
CA ILE A 157 -8.05 -12.98 27.10
C ILE A 157 -7.62 -14.00 26.05
N ASP A 158 -8.09 -15.24 26.18
CA ASP A 158 -8.01 -16.20 25.08
C ASP A 158 -8.88 -15.71 23.91
N PRO A 159 -8.29 -15.39 22.73
CA PRO A 159 -9.02 -14.88 21.59
C PRO A 159 -10.09 -15.86 21.05
N ASN A 160 -10.00 -17.15 21.40
CA ASN A 160 -11.00 -18.14 21.00
C ASN A 160 -12.31 -17.97 21.74
N LEU A 161 -12.30 -17.26 22.88
CA LEU A 161 -13.51 -16.89 23.62
C LEU A 161 -14.24 -15.69 23.02
N VAL A 162 -13.72 -15.06 21.96
CA VAL A 162 -14.35 -13.91 21.27
C VAL A 162 -14.64 -14.29 19.83
N GLN A 163 -15.91 -14.32 19.47
CA GLN A 163 -16.33 -14.74 18.13
C GLN A 163 -16.06 -13.64 17.10
N ALA A 164 -15.21 -13.90 16.11
CA ALA A 164 -14.99 -12.97 15.00
C ALA A 164 -16.14 -13.04 13.98
N ILE A 165 -16.70 -11.89 13.64
CA ILE A 165 -17.75 -11.72 12.62
C ILE A 165 -17.20 -10.89 11.47
N ALA A 166 -17.22 -11.43 10.25
CA ALA A 166 -16.86 -10.69 9.05
C ALA A 166 -17.97 -9.69 8.70
N VAL A 167 -17.76 -8.43 9.05
CA VAL A 167 -18.72 -7.33 8.80
C VAL A 167 -18.34 -6.55 7.54
N GLY A 168 -17.07 -6.54 7.18
CA GLY A 168 -16.55 -5.81 6.00
C GLY A 168 -15.99 -4.44 6.34
N GLU A 169 -16.36 -3.43 5.57
CA GLU A 169 -15.80 -2.09 5.62
C GLU A 169 -15.88 -1.41 6.99
N PRO A 170 -14.96 -0.48 7.29
CA PRO A 170 -14.95 0.22 8.57
C PRO A 170 -16.27 0.93 8.91
N SER A 171 -16.95 1.50 7.91
CA SER A 171 -18.26 2.16 8.10
C SER A 171 -19.36 1.16 8.53
N LEU A 172 -19.37 -0.02 7.92
CA LEU A 172 -20.30 -1.09 8.30
C LEU A 172 -19.99 -1.63 9.71
N ARG A 173 -18.71 -1.75 10.06
CA ARG A 173 -18.28 -2.15 11.41
C ARG A 173 -18.68 -1.10 12.45
N ALA A 174 -18.54 0.18 12.12
CA ALA A 174 -19.01 1.28 12.97
C ALA A 174 -20.52 1.13 13.25
N GLN A 175 -21.31 0.94 12.21
CA GLN A 175 -22.75 0.73 12.35
C GLN A 175 -23.07 -0.52 13.16
N ALA A 176 -22.39 -1.63 12.91
CA ALA A 176 -22.63 -2.89 13.62
C ALA A 176 -22.36 -2.81 15.14
N VAL A 177 -21.34 -2.06 15.58
CA VAL A 177 -21.06 -1.87 17.00
C VAL A 177 -22.03 -0.87 17.64
N LEU A 178 -22.40 0.19 16.93
CA LEU A 178 -23.39 1.17 17.41
C LEU A 178 -24.78 0.54 17.62
N THR A 179 -25.18 -0.37 16.73
CA THR A 179 -26.46 -1.07 16.81
C THR A 179 -26.38 -2.38 17.60
N ASN A 180 -25.26 -2.68 18.25
CA ASN A 180 -25.03 -3.87 19.08
C ASN A 180 -25.15 -5.22 18.33
N VAL A 181 -24.99 -5.23 17.00
CA VAL A 181 -24.86 -6.48 16.22
C VAL A 181 -23.57 -7.21 16.58
N VAL A 182 -22.50 -6.43 16.86
CA VAL A 182 -21.25 -6.86 17.47
C VAL A 182 -20.96 -5.98 18.69
N GLN A 183 -20.20 -6.48 19.67
CA GLN A 183 -19.93 -5.75 20.91
C GLN A 183 -18.59 -5.02 20.86
N ALA A 184 -17.69 -5.45 19.96
CA ALA A 184 -16.43 -4.79 19.68
C ALA A 184 -16.17 -4.76 18.19
N VAL A 185 -15.34 -3.79 17.75
CA VAL A 185 -14.76 -3.75 16.40
C VAL A 185 -13.26 -3.48 16.49
N SER A 186 -12.50 -4.14 15.61
CA SER A 186 -11.07 -3.83 15.43
C SER A 186 -10.95 -2.83 14.29
N VAL A 187 -10.53 -1.61 14.58
CA VAL A 187 -10.41 -0.51 13.60
C VAL A 187 -9.11 0.26 13.76
N SER A 188 -8.64 0.83 12.66
CA SER A 188 -7.50 1.74 12.60
C SER A 188 -7.96 3.19 12.36
N PRO A 189 -7.08 4.19 12.52
CA PRO A 189 -7.39 5.56 12.10
C PRO A 189 -7.84 5.64 10.62
N PRO A 190 -8.82 6.50 10.33
CA PRO A 190 -9.46 7.46 11.22
C PRO A 190 -10.67 6.92 12.00
N HIS A 191 -11.04 5.66 11.79
CA HIS A 191 -12.33 5.12 12.23
C HIS A 191 -12.44 4.98 13.76
N ASP A 192 -11.33 4.74 14.45
CA ASP A 192 -11.26 4.77 15.91
C ASP A 192 -11.60 6.16 16.47
N PHE A 193 -11.06 7.23 15.87
CA PHE A 193 -11.38 8.61 16.26
C PHE A 193 -12.82 8.99 15.96
N ILE A 194 -13.33 8.57 14.81
CA ILE A 194 -14.75 8.80 14.44
C ILE A 194 -15.67 8.10 15.45
N LEU A 195 -15.36 6.86 15.83
CA LEU A 195 -16.12 6.13 16.82
C LEU A 195 -16.01 6.74 18.23
N GLN A 196 -14.85 7.29 18.62
CA GLN A 196 -14.71 8.04 19.87
C GLN A 196 -15.64 9.26 19.91
N GLN A 197 -15.74 10.01 18.80
CA GLN A 197 -16.66 11.14 18.69
C GLN A 197 -18.15 10.72 18.81
N GLN A 198 -18.45 9.45 18.49
CA GLN A 198 -19.77 8.84 18.64
C GLN A 198 -20.00 8.19 20.01
N GLY A 199 -19.09 8.42 20.96
CA GLY A 199 -19.22 7.96 22.34
C GLY A 199 -18.66 6.55 22.62
N LEU A 200 -18.03 5.91 21.65
CA LEU A 200 -17.35 4.63 21.90
C LEU A 200 -16.00 4.87 22.59
N LYS A 201 -15.51 3.85 23.29
CA LYS A 201 -14.19 3.87 23.90
C LYS A 201 -13.29 2.76 23.36
N ALA A 202 -11.98 3.00 23.38
CA ALA A 202 -11.00 1.96 23.18
C ALA A 202 -10.78 1.21 24.49
N VAL A 203 -10.95 -0.11 24.48
CA VAL A 203 -10.60 -0.99 25.64
C VAL A 203 -9.22 -1.60 25.50
N SER A 204 -8.60 -1.46 24.33
CA SER A 204 -7.22 -1.83 24.05
C SER A 204 -6.63 -0.78 23.13
N GLY A 205 -5.50 -0.22 23.54
CA GLY A 205 -4.78 0.79 22.77
C GLY A 205 -3.99 0.20 21.60
N PRO A 206 -3.33 1.07 20.80
CA PRO A 206 -2.51 0.60 19.71
C PRO A 206 -1.43 -0.31 20.27
N PRO A 207 -1.34 -1.53 19.78
CA PRO A 207 -0.28 -2.41 20.19
C PRO A 207 1.01 -1.95 19.53
N GLU A 208 2.08 -2.04 20.24
CA GLU A 208 3.39 -2.14 19.61
C GLU A 208 3.58 -3.54 18.97
N ILE A 209 2.52 -4.07 18.36
CA ILE A 209 2.59 -5.35 17.67
C ILE A 209 3.27 -5.09 16.34
N GLY A 210 4.47 -5.63 16.17
CA GLY A 210 5.25 -5.50 14.95
C GLY A 210 4.65 -6.26 13.75
N VAL A 211 3.32 -6.19 13.56
CA VAL A 211 2.65 -6.78 12.39
C VAL A 211 2.38 -5.69 11.37
N PRO A 212 2.93 -5.76 10.16
CA PRO A 212 2.67 -4.79 9.12
C PRO A 212 1.19 -4.75 8.75
N SER A 213 0.66 -3.55 8.57
CA SER A 213 -0.74 -3.36 8.20
C SER A 213 -0.96 -3.22 6.70
N SER A 214 0.06 -2.79 5.96
CA SER A 214 -0.01 -2.59 4.51
C SER A 214 1.36 -2.76 3.87
N GLY A 215 1.37 -3.29 2.65
CA GLY A 215 2.57 -3.49 1.84
C GLY A 215 2.22 -3.59 0.37
N LEU A 216 3.11 -4.09 -0.44
CA LEU A 216 2.88 -4.40 -1.84
C LEU A 216 3.37 -5.82 -2.13
N PHE A 217 2.50 -6.62 -2.71
CA PHE A 217 2.81 -7.98 -3.14
C PHE A 217 2.67 -8.08 -4.65
N ALA A 218 3.62 -8.78 -5.26
CA ALA A 218 3.66 -9.03 -6.69
C ALA A 218 3.77 -10.54 -6.96
N ALA A 219 3.15 -11.02 -8.03
CA ALA A 219 3.35 -12.38 -8.51
C ALA A 219 4.78 -12.56 -9.05
N ASP A 220 5.38 -13.73 -8.87
CA ASP A 220 6.71 -14.06 -9.39
C ASP A 220 6.78 -13.87 -10.90
N ARG A 221 5.67 -14.14 -11.62
CA ARG A 221 5.57 -13.89 -13.05
C ARG A 221 5.77 -12.40 -13.39
N LEU A 222 5.13 -11.49 -12.64
CA LEU A 222 5.28 -10.05 -12.88
C LEU A 222 6.73 -9.59 -12.61
N ILE A 223 7.34 -10.09 -11.53
CA ILE A 223 8.73 -9.76 -11.16
C ILE A 223 9.68 -10.18 -12.29
N LYS A 224 9.45 -11.34 -12.90
CA LYS A 224 10.30 -11.90 -13.96
C LYS A 224 10.03 -11.28 -15.33
N GLU A 225 8.76 -11.15 -15.73
CA GLU A 225 8.38 -10.77 -17.09
C GLU A 225 8.25 -9.26 -17.28
N ASN A 226 7.88 -8.51 -16.22
CA ASN A 226 7.64 -7.06 -16.29
C ASN A 226 8.22 -6.29 -15.10
N PRO A 227 9.54 -6.42 -14.82
CA PRO A 227 10.17 -5.76 -13.68
C PRO A 227 10.06 -4.24 -13.70
N GLN A 228 9.87 -3.63 -14.89
CA GLN A 228 9.74 -2.18 -15.03
C GLN A 228 8.47 -1.62 -14.39
N ILE A 229 7.35 -2.35 -14.44
CA ILE A 229 6.12 -1.94 -13.76
C ILE A 229 6.37 -1.89 -12.25
N LEU A 230 7.00 -2.92 -11.72
CA LEU A 230 7.32 -3.02 -10.29
C LEU A 230 8.28 -1.90 -9.87
N ARG A 231 9.36 -1.67 -10.62
CA ARG A 231 10.33 -0.61 -10.35
C ARG A 231 9.67 0.77 -10.33
N ARG A 232 8.85 1.11 -11.33
CA ARG A 232 8.12 2.38 -11.42
C ARG A 232 7.15 2.56 -10.26
N THR A 233 6.40 1.50 -9.93
CA THR A 233 5.43 1.54 -8.81
C THR A 233 6.13 1.76 -7.47
N ILE A 234 7.23 1.05 -7.21
CA ILE A 234 8.00 1.22 -5.97
C ILE A 234 8.65 2.60 -5.92
N ARG A 235 9.21 3.09 -7.03
CA ARG A 235 9.82 4.43 -7.09
C ARG A 235 8.78 5.51 -6.84
N ALA A 236 7.56 5.37 -7.37
CA ALA A 236 6.45 6.28 -7.06
C ALA A 236 6.10 6.27 -5.56
N ALA A 237 6.04 5.09 -4.94
CA ALA A 237 5.76 4.97 -3.51
C ALA A 237 6.86 5.63 -2.65
N LEU A 238 8.14 5.44 -3.00
CA LEU A 238 9.26 6.08 -2.30
C LEU A 238 9.27 7.60 -2.46
N LYS A 239 8.95 8.13 -3.66
CA LYS A 239 8.77 9.58 -3.87
C LYS A 239 7.63 10.12 -3.02
N ALA A 240 6.52 9.40 -2.94
CA ALA A 240 5.40 9.76 -2.10
C ALA A 240 5.77 9.76 -0.60
N ASN A 241 6.57 8.79 -0.13
CA ASN A 241 7.07 8.78 1.24
C ASN A 241 7.94 10.02 1.54
N LYS A 242 8.84 10.40 0.62
CA LYS A 242 9.63 11.64 0.75
C LYS A 242 8.72 12.88 0.78
N PHE A 243 7.68 12.91 -0.06
CA PHE A 243 6.71 14.01 -0.06
C PHE A 243 5.95 14.10 1.27
N ILE A 244 5.48 12.99 1.80
CA ILE A 244 4.77 12.89 3.08
C ILE A 244 5.60 13.49 4.22
N ASP A 245 6.87 13.13 4.32
CA ASP A 245 7.76 13.64 5.35
C ASP A 245 8.02 15.16 5.23
N ALA A 246 8.06 15.68 4.01
CA ALA A 246 8.36 17.09 3.74
C ALA A 246 7.11 18.00 3.74
N ASN A 247 5.90 17.45 3.57
CA ASN A 247 4.69 18.24 3.30
C ASN A 247 3.50 17.79 4.18
N ARG A 248 3.66 17.93 5.51
CA ARG A 248 2.67 17.50 6.51
C ARG A 248 1.25 18.01 6.21
N ASP A 249 1.08 19.31 6.05
CA ASP A 249 -0.26 19.91 5.92
C ASP A 249 -0.96 19.53 4.63
N GLU A 250 -0.21 19.39 3.53
CA GLU A 250 -0.77 18.93 2.28
C GLU A 250 -1.12 17.44 2.34
N THR A 251 -0.28 16.63 2.99
CA THR A 251 -0.59 15.22 3.23
C THR A 251 -1.87 15.05 4.04
N ILE A 252 -2.06 15.85 5.09
CA ILE A 252 -3.30 15.86 5.90
C ILE A 252 -4.52 16.17 5.02
N ARG A 253 -4.43 17.17 4.13
CA ARG A 253 -5.51 17.48 3.19
C ARG A 253 -5.82 16.34 2.23
N ILE A 254 -4.78 15.67 1.73
CA ILE A 254 -4.94 14.49 0.86
C ILE A 254 -5.60 13.35 1.64
N MET A 255 -5.17 13.08 2.86
CA MET A 255 -5.78 12.05 3.74
C MET A 255 -7.26 12.32 3.96
N ALA A 256 -7.61 13.57 4.33
CA ALA A 256 -9.00 13.97 4.58
C ALA A 256 -9.91 13.80 3.36
N LYS A 257 -9.36 14.01 2.16
CA LYS A 257 -10.09 13.84 0.89
C LYS A 257 -10.20 12.36 0.47
N SER A 258 -9.15 11.58 0.67
CA SER A 258 -9.07 10.19 0.21
C SER A 258 -9.89 9.25 1.10
N VAL A 259 -9.89 9.52 2.40
CA VAL A 259 -10.71 8.84 3.41
C VAL A 259 -11.53 9.92 4.10
N PRO A 260 -12.86 10.00 3.88
CA PRO A 260 -13.69 11.06 4.41
C PRO A 260 -13.56 11.21 5.93
N GLN A 261 -12.97 12.33 6.37
CA GLN A 261 -12.71 12.67 7.76
C GLN A 261 -12.45 14.17 7.91
N SER A 262 -12.54 14.73 9.15
CA SER A 262 -12.14 16.09 9.39
C SER A 262 -10.62 16.30 9.27
N LEU A 263 -10.16 17.53 9.01
CA LEU A 263 -8.73 17.85 9.00
C LEU A 263 -8.06 17.55 10.35
N GLU A 264 -8.77 17.77 11.46
CA GLU A 264 -8.31 17.45 12.80
C GLU A 264 -8.07 15.93 12.95
N THR A 265 -9.04 15.12 12.54
CA THR A 265 -8.92 13.64 12.57
C THR A 265 -7.78 13.17 11.65
N ALA A 266 -7.64 13.77 10.47
CA ALA A 266 -6.54 13.45 9.55
C ALA A 266 -5.17 13.83 10.15
N ALA A 267 -5.05 14.95 10.84
CA ALA A 267 -3.82 15.36 11.52
C ALA A 267 -3.45 14.38 12.64
N ARG A 268 -4.42 13.96 13.47
CA ARG A 268 -4.20 12.95 14.50
C ARG A 268 -3.77 11.59 13.90
N SER A 269 -4.40 11.20 12.80
CA SER A 269 -4.04 9.98 12.06
C SER A 269 -2.64 10.06 11.50
N TYR A 270 -2.26 11.20 10.91
CA TYR A 270 -0.91 11.46 10.42
C TYR A 270 0.13 11.25 11.53
N ASP A 271 -0.06 11.88 12.67
CA ASP A 271 0.90 11.86 13.78
C ASP A 271 1.09 10.44 14.38
N ILE A 272 0.11 9.55 14.25
CA ILE A 272 0.17 8.18 14.78
C ILE A 272 0.64 7.18 13.71
N GLU A 273 -0.01 7.14 12.56
CA GLU A 273 0.24 6.11 11.55
C GLU A 273 1.56 6.33 10.81
N LEU A 274 1.90 7.59 10.50
CA LEU A 274 3.10 7.84 9.69
C LEU A 274 4.41 7.72 10.50
N LYS A 275 4.34 7.60 11.83
CA LYS A 275 5.47 7.11 12.63
C LYS A 275 5.86 5.67 12.27
N GLN A 276 4.91 4.88 11.79
CA GLN A 276 5.11 3.48 11.40
C GLN A 276 5.48 3.31 9.92
N LEU A 277 5.61 4.42 9.18
CA LEU A 277 5.94 4.41 7.76
C LEU A 277 7.31 3.78 7.52
N ALA A 278 7.36 2.74 6.71
CA ALA A 278 8.60 2.16 6.20
C ALA A 278 9.15 3.08 5.09
N ARG A 279 9.96 4.06 5.47
CA ARG A 279 10.42 5.13 4.55
C ARG A 279 11.19 4.60 3.36
N ASP A 280 11.91 3.51 3.56
CA ASP A 280 12.67 2.78 2.54
C ASP A 280 11.88 1.62 1.89
N GLY A 281 10.65 1.38 2.36
CA GLY A 281 9.78 0.31 1.87
C GLY A 281 10.22 -1.10 2.25
N GLN A 282 11.09 -1.27 3.26
CA GLN A 282 11.71 -2.54 3.59
C GLN A 282 11.46 -2.97 5.04
N MET A 283 11.67 -4.26 5.27
CA MET A 283 11.83 -4.88 6.57
C MET A 283 13.18 -5.60 6.61
N THR A 284 13.77 -5.70 7.79
CA THR A 284 14.96 -6.52 8.03
C THR A 284 14.64 -8.00 7.93
N ASP A 285 15.65 -8.82 7.76
CA ASP A 285 15.49 -10.28 7.70
C ASP A 285 14.86 -10.82 8.99
N ALA A 286 15.31 -10.33 10.13
CA ALA A 286 14.74 -10.68 11.44
C ALA A 286 13.25 -10.27 11.57
N GLU A 287 12.86 -9.10 11.04
CA GLU A 287 11.46 -8.69 11.02
C GLU A 287 10.61 -9.61 10.12
N ILE A 288 11.13 -10.05 8.97
CA ILE A 288 10.42 -11.01 8.09
C ILE A 288 10.31 -12.38 8.75
N GLU A 289 11.38 -12.89 9.36
CA GLU A 289 11.36 -14.16 10.09
C GLU A 289 10.34 -14.13 11.23
N PHE A 290 10.33 -13.05 12.01
CA PHE A 290 9.32 -12.83 13.04
C PHE A 290 7.89 -12.88 12.50
N GLN A 291 7.63 -12.33 11.29
CA GLN A 291 6.31 -12.43 10.66
C GLN A 291 6.00 -13.86 10.23
N MET A 292 6.97 -14.61 9.73
CA MET A 292 6.77 -16.03 9.37
C MET A 292 6.35 -16.85 10.59
N ASP A 293 7.07 -16.71 11.70
CA ASP A 293 6.77 -17.44 12.94
C ASP A 293 5.39 -17.08 13.49
N ARG A 294 5.06 -15.78 13.46
CA ARG A 294 3.83 -15.26 14.06
C ARG A 294 2.58 -15.48 13.23
N LEU A 295 2.69 -15.31 11.90
CA LEU A 295 1.53 -15.29 11.03
C LEU A 295 1.27 -16.62 10.35
N ALA A 296 2.28 -17.45 10.15
CA ALA A 296 2.17 -18.65 9.33
C ALA A 296 2.62 -19.94 10.06
N GLU A 297 3.28 -19.83 11.19
CA GLU A 297 3.82 -20.96 11.98
C GLU A 297 4.71 -21.89 11.11
N LYS A 298 5.34 -21.31 10.08
CA LYS A 298 6.18 -21.98 9.10
C LYS A 298 7.27 -21.04 8.63
N ARG A 299 8.46 -21.55 8.38
CA ARG A 299 9.56 -20.79 7.77
C ARG A 299 9.81 -21.24 6.34
N ARG A 300 10.22 -20.28 5.51
CA ARG A 300 10.74 -20.47 4.17
C ARG A 300 12.02 -19.65 4.01
N ALA A 301 12.77 -19.89 2.93
CA ALA A 301 13.91 -19.05 2.60
C ALA A 301 13.44 -17.61 2.34
N LEU A 302 14.23 -16.63 2.77
CA LEU A 302 13.86 -15.21 2.71
C LEU A 302 13.61 -14.74 1.28
N ASP A 303 14.41 -15.20 0.33
CA ASP A 303 14.29 -14.87 -1.09
C ASP A 303 13.04 -15.49 -1.76
N GLU A 304 12.43 -16.48 -1.14
CA GLU A 304 11.14 -17.03 -1.57
C GLU A 304 9.96 -16.19 -1.12
N VAL A 305 10.11 -15.42 -0.03
CA VAL A 305 8.98 -14.67 0.58
C VAL A 305 9.06 -13.17 0.34
N ARG A 306 10.26 -12.63 0.03
CA ARG A 306 10.47 -11.20 -0.21
C ARG A 306 11.45 -10.92 -1.33
N ASP A 307 11.28 -9.74 -1.98
CA ASP A 307 12.27 -9.15 -2.85
C ASP A 307 12.27 -7.63 -2.72
N PHE A 308 13.16 -7.11 -1.90
CA PHE A 308 13.34 -5.66 -1.70
C PHE A 308 14.46 -5.07 -2.58
N SER A 309 14.99 -5.81 -3.56
CA SER A 309 16.03 -5.31 -4.46
C SER A 309 15.58 -4.08 -5.26
N PHE A 310 14.31 -4.06 -5.67
CA PHE A 310 13.70 -2.93 -6.36
C PHE A 310 13.61 -1.68 -5.48
N ALA A 311 13.28 -1.84 -4.20
CA ALA A 311 13.22 -0.72 -3.26
C ALA A 311 14.64 -0.15 -3.03
N ARG A 312 15.64 -1.01 -2.82
CA ARG A 312 17.04 -0.59 -2.69
C ARG A 312 17.57 0.13 -3.93
N ALA A 313 17.29 -0.40 -5.11
CA ALA A 313 17.70 0.22 -6.36
C ALA A 313 17.05 1.60 -6.56
N ALA A 314 15.74 1.70 -6.32
CA ALA A 314 15.01 2.95 -6.45
C ALA A 314 15.46 4.01 -5.41
N MET A 315 15.75 3.61 -4.17
CA MET A 315 16.32 4.52 -3.17
C MET A 315 17.67 5.08 -3.61
N LYS A 316 18.57 4.20 -4.09
CA LYS A 316 19.89 4.63 -4.61
C LYS A 316 19.76 5.64 -5.74
N GLU A 317 18.83 5.45 -6.66
CA GLU A 317 18.56 6.40 -7.76
C GLU A 317 18.04 7.74 -7.25
N LEU A 318 17.09 7.71 -6.29
CA LEU A 318 16.51 8.91 -5.71
C LEU A 318 17.52 9.72 -4.87
N ASP A 319 18.51 9.07 -4.28
CA ASP A 319 19.57 9.73 -3.51
C ASP A 319 20.71 10.25 -4.40
N ALA A 320 20.97 9.60 -5.54
CA ALA A 320 21.95 10.06 -6.53
C ALA A 320 21.46 11.26 -7.37
N GLY A 321 20.16 11.46 -7.50
CA GLY A 321 19.56 12.58 -8.22
C GLY A 321 19.40 13.86 -7.36
N LYS A 322 19.97 13.87 -6.17
CA LYS A 322 20.16 15.06 -5.32
C LYS A 322 21.51 15.68 -5.63
#